data_fa631ef48f93bbcceafbd7e8e719da80
#
_entry.id   fa631ef48f93bbcceafbd7e8e719da80
#
_cell.length_a   1.000
_cell.length_b   1.000
_cell.length_c   1.000
_cell.angle_alpha   90.00
_cell.angle_beta   90.00
_cell.angle_gamma   90.00
#
_symmetry.space_group_name_H-M   'P 1'
#
loop_
_entity.id
_entity.type
_entity.pdbx_description
1 polymer ?
#
loop_
_entity_poly.entity_id
_entity_poly.type
_entity_poly.pdbx_seq_one_letter_code
_entity_poly.pdbx_strand_id
1 'polypeptide(L)'
;MNGFWDKHVVPRLIGCACRQPAIMKDRAKIVPRASGDVLELGCGGAANLSFYDWYKVRSLSGIDPSAELLERAQAELAHAGRKANFAIGVAEALPFASGSFDTVVTTFTLCSVQDPAAALSEAKRVLRPGGKLLFVEHGQAPDAAPAKWQTRIEPVWKHIAGGCHLTRPVTQAISASGFATEGLHGHYMKRTPRWLGWVEWGEARVVS
;
A
#
# COMPACT_ATOMS: atom_id res chain seq x y z
N MET A 1 1.98 -5.65 -21.63
CA MET A 1 0.68 -5.68 -22.35
C MET A 1 0.06 -4.30 -22.15
N ASN A 2 0.04 -3.45 -23.20
CA ASN A 2 -0.41 -2.05 -23.08
C ASN A 2 -1.78 -1.88 -23.77
N GLY A 3 -2.78 -2.57 -23.24
CA GLY A 3 -4.15 -2.49 -23.77
C GLY A 3 -4.92 -1.31 -23.18
N PHE A 4 -5.95 -0.86 -23.89
CA PHE A 4 -6.95 0.12 -23.43
C PHE A 4 -7.51 -0.24 -22.03
N TRP A 5 -7.66 -1.53 -21.74
CA TRP A 5 -8.10 -2.08 -20.47
C TRP A 5 -7.18 -1.66 -19.31
N ASP A 6 -5.87 -1.91 -19.44
CA ASP A 6 -4.88 -1.63 -18.39
C ASP A 6 -4.72 -0.12 -18.16
N LYS A 7 -4.87 0.69 -19.21
CA LYS A 7 -4.72 2.14 -19.11
C LYS A 7 -5.94 2.87 -18.54
N HIS A 8 -7.16 2.43 -18.88
CA HIS A 8 -8.36 3.25 -18.61
C HIS A 8 -9.41 2.56 -17.75
N VAL A 9 -9.47 1.22 -17.73
CA VAL A 9 -10.49 0.48 -17.00
C VAL A 9 -9.96 0.04 -15.63
N VAL A 10 -8.80 -0.59 -15.61
CA VAL A 10 -8.18 -1.10 -14.36
C VAL A 10 -7.98 0.00 -13.33
N PRO A 11 -7.41 1.19 -13.60
CA PRO A 11 -7.23 2.25 -12.61
C PRO A 11 -8.56 2.74 -12.01
N ARG A 12 -9.62 2.77 -12.83
CA ARG A 12 -10.97 3.17 -12.35
C ARG A 12 -11.58 2.14 -11.43
N LEU A 13 -11.48 0.86 -11.80
CA LEU A 13 -11.98 -0.25 -10.97
C LEU A 13 -11.22 -0.33 -9.65
N ILE A 14 -9.89 -0.23 -9.68
CA ILE A 14 -9.05 -0.24 -8.48
C ILE A 14 -9.37 0.98 -7.62
N GLY A 15 -9.45 2.18 -8.20
CA GLY A 15 -9.79 3.40 -7.47
C GLY A 15 -11.14 3.29 -6.74
N CYS A 16 -12.13 2.65 -7.36
CA CYS A 16 -13.43 2.39 -6.73
C CYS A 16 -13.32 1.31 -5.65
N ALA A 17 -12.65 0.19 -5.94
CA ALA A 17 -12.47 -0.91 -5.00
C ALA A 17 -11.72 -0.45 -3.75
N CYS A 18 -10.64 0.30 -3.89
CA CYS A 18 -9.81 0.81 -2.80
C CYS A 18 -10.50 1.86 -1.92
N ARG A 19 -11.65 2.41 -2.33
CA ARG A 19 -12.48 3.34 -1.56
C ARG A 19 -13.70 2.66 -0.92
N GLN A 20 -13.82 1.35 -0.98
CA GLN A 20 -14.92 0.64 -0.29
C GLN A 20 -14.84 0.86 1.23
N PRO A 21 -15.99 0.96 1.94
CA PRO A 21 -16.03 1.28 3.37
C PRO A 21 -15.21 0.33 4.24
N ALA A 22 -15.11 -0.95 3.89
CA ALA A 22 -14.31 -1.92 4.63
C ALA A 22 -12.81 -1.59 4.54
N ILE A 23 -12.32 -1.30 3.34
CA ILE A 23 -10.93 -0.93 3.06
C ILE A 23 -10.58 0.42 3.73
N MET A 24 -11.48 1.40 3.63
CA MET A 24 -11.27 2.71 4.27
C MET A 24 -11.18 2.59 5.80
N LYS A 25 -11.94 1.68 6.42
CA LYS A 25 -11.82 1.38 7.86
C LYS A 25 -10.46 0.79 8.24
N ASP A 26 -9.87 -0.03 7.38
CA ASP A 26 -8.55 -0.60 7.63
C ASP A 26 -7.45 0.46 7.46
N ARG A 27 -7.53 1.34 6.47
CA ARG A 27 -6.66 2.52 6.33
C ARG A 27 -6.70 3.41 7.57
N ALA A 28 -7.88 3.67 8.13
CA ALA A 28 -8.08 4.48 9.32
C ALA A 28 -7.40 3.93 10.59
N LYS A 29 -7.02 2.65 10.63
CA LYS A 29 -6.31 2.05 11.77
C LYS A 29 -4.82 2.39 11.78
N ILE A 30 -4.21 2.57 10.61
CA ILE A 30 -2.77 2.65 10.47
C ILE A 30 -2.29 4.03 10.00
N VAL A 31 -2.96 4.63 9.03
CA VAL A 31 -2.51 5.90 8.42
C VAL A 31 -2.39 7.05 9.43
N PRO A 32 -3.29 7.22 10.46
CA PRO A 32 -3.15 8.28 11.47
C PRO A 32 -1.89 8.16 12.37
N ARG A 33 -1.18 7.03 12.29
CA ARG A 33 0.08 6.82 13.02
C ARG A 33 1.30 7.39 12.29
N ALA A 34 1.13 7.82 11.03
CA ALA A 34 2.21 8.44 10.25
C ALA A 34 2.62 9.78 10.87
N SER A 35 3.92 10.06 10.87
CA SER A 35 4.49 11.29 11.44
C SER A 35 5.80 11.68 10.76
N GLY A 36 6.17 12.94 10.87
CA GLY A 36 7.39 13.50 10.29
C GLY A 36 7.31 13.65 8.77
N ASP A 37 8.40 13.39 8.09
CA ASP A 37 8.43 13.31 6.62
C ASP A 37 7.92 11.94 6.19
N VAL A 38 6.80 11.91 5.48
CA VAL A 38 6.07 10.70 5.13
C VAL A 38 6.20 10.41 3.64
N LEU A 39 6.51 9.17 3.29
CA LEU A 39 6.43 8.64 1.93
C LEU A 39 5.30 7.61 1.83
N GLU A 40 4.40 7.77 0.89
CA GLU A 40 3.36 6.80 0.55
C GLU A 40 3.74 6.03 -0.72
N LEU A 41 3.85 4.71 -0.61
CA LEU A 41 4.06 3.81 -1.74
C LEU A 41 2.69 3.44 -2.33
N GLY A 42 2.53 3.63 -3.65
CA GLY A 42 1.26 3.39 -4.33
C GLY A 42 0.16 4.35 -3.84
N CYS A 43 0.42 5.67 -3.88
CA CYS A 43 -0.52 6.67 -3.36
C CYS A 43 -1.83 6.73 -4.15
N GLY A 44 -1.86 6.17 -5.37
CA GLY A 44 -3.04 6.08 -6.21
C GLY A 44 -3.76 7.43 -6.35
N GLY A 45 -5.06 7.42 -6.18
CA GLY A 45 -5.90 8.63 -6.14
C GLY A 45 -6.01 9.25 -4.74
N ALA A 46 -4.96 9.19 -3.93
CA ALA A 46 -4.88 9.79 -2.58
C ALA A 46 -5.97 9.33 -1.59
N ALA A 47 -6.30 8.04 -1.60
CA ALA A 47 -7.34 7.49 -0.71
C ALA A 47 -7.00 7.61 0.80
N ASN A 48 -5.72 7.79 1.13
CA ASN A 48 -5.23 7.96 2.50
C ASN A 48 -5.31 9.41 3.00
N LEU A 49 -5.50 10.37 2.12
CA LEU A 49 -5.35 11.80 2.42
C LEU A 49 -6.18 12.26 3.62
N SER A 50 -7.40 11.77 3.76
CA SER A 50 -8.32 12.10 4.84
C SER A 50 -7.98 11.48 6.19
N PHE A 51 -7.05 10.53 6.23
CA PHE A 51 -6.67 9.83 7.45
C PHE A 51 -5.36 10.34 8.06
N TYR A 52 -4.56 11.10 7.32
CA TYR A 52 -3.34 11.69 7.87
C TYR A 52 -3.65 12.70 8.98
N ASP A 53 -2.95 12.54 10.11
CA ASP A 53 -2.93 13.54 11.17
C ASP A 53 -1.95 14.65 10.79
N TRP A 54 -2.46 15.73 10.21
CA TRP A 54 -1.68 16.84 9.70
C TRP A 54 -0.98 17.69 10.79
N TYR A 55 -1.21 17.40 12.05
CA TYR A 55 -0.40 17.95 13.14
C TYR A 55 0.90 17.17 13.34
N LYS A 56 0.93 15.90 12.91
CA LYS A 56 2.08 15.00 13.02
C LYS A 56 2.88 14.90 11.72
N VAL A 57 2.23 15.08 10.57
CA VAL A 57 2.85 15.00 9.24
C VAL A 57 3.46 16.35 8.89
N ARG A 58 4.78 16.40 8.76
CA ARG A 58 5.54 17.58 8.34
C ARG A 58 5.50 17.76 6.84
N SER A 59 5.76 16.70 6.09
CA SER A 59 5.65 16.63 4.64
C SER A 59 5.09 15.30 4.19
N LEU A 60 4.36 15.30 3.08
CA LEU A 60 3.84 14.09 2.43
C LEU A 60 4.38 14.02 1.01
N SER A 61 5.06 12.92 0.70
CA SER A 61 5.44 12.52 -0.65
C SER A 61 4.76 11.21 -0.99
N GLY A 62 4.52 10.95 -2.28
CA GLY A 62 3.98 9.69 -2.72
C GLY A 62 4.38 9.35 -4.13
N ILE A 63 4.41 8.07 -4.45
CA ILE A 63 4.65 7.57 -5.79
C ILE A 63 3.53 6.65 -6.22
N ASP A 64 3.25 6.67 -7.52
CA ASP A 64 2.33 5.72 -8.17
C ASP A 64 2.73 5.58 -9.64
N PRO A 65 2.66 4.38 -10.25
CA PRO A 65 2.96 4.22 -11.68
C PRO A 65 1.86 4.78 -12.60
N SER A 66 0.66 5.06 -12.09
CA SER A 66 -0.48 5.52 -12.87
C SER A 66 -0.60 7.03 -12.89
N ALA A 67 -0.29 7.66 -14.03
CA ALA A 67 -0.50 9.09 -14.24
C ALA A 67 -1.97 9.51 -14.01
N GLU A 68 -2.95 8.67 -14.44
CA GLU A 68 -4.38 8.95 -14.28
C GLU A 68 -4.77 9.00 -12.78
N LEU A 69 -4.21 8.11 -11.95
CA LEU A 69 -4.47 8.14 -10.51
C LEU A 69 -3.80 9.35 -9.84
N LEU A 70 -2.59 9.72 -10.28
CA LEU A 70 -1.92 10.91 -9.75
C LEU A 70 -2.65 12.23 -10.11
N GLU A 71 -3.26 12.33 -11.29
CA GLU A 71 -4.12 13.48 -11.62
C GLU A 71 -5.30 13.59 -10.64
N ARG A 72 -5.92 12.46 -10.30
CA ARG A 72 -6.98 12.44 -9.28
C ARG A 72 -6.44 12.80 -7.90
N ALA A 73 -5.26 12.32 -7.55
CA ALA A 73 -4.61 12.67 -6.28
C ALA A 73 -4.35 14.18 -6.17
N GLN A 74 -3.91 14.83 -7.25
CA GLN A 74 -3.73 16.28 -7.29
C GLN A 74 -5.05 17.04 -7.09
N ALA A 75 -6.13 16.57 -7.71
CA ALA A 75 -7.46 17.16 -7.53
C ALA A 75 -7.95 17.01 -6.08
N GLU A 76 -7.75 15.85 -5.45
CA GLU A 76 -8.09 15.62 -4.03
C GLU A 76 -7.27 16.51 -3.09
N LEU A 77 -5.96 16.69 -3.36
CA LEU A 77 -5.11 17.61 -2.60
C LEU A 77 -5.61 19.04 -2.67
N ALA A 78 -5.93 19.52 -3.88
CA ALA A 78 -6.45 20.86 -4.10
C ALA A 78 -7.78 21.06 -3.36
N HIS A 79 -8.69 20.08 -3.44
CA HIS A 79 -9.97 20.12 -2.73
C HIS A 79 -9.80 20.13 -1.22
N ALA A 80 -8.85 19.38 -0.69
CA ALA A 80 -8.55 19.34 0.74
C ALA A 80 -7.74 20.55 1.24
N GLY A 81 -7.29 21.44 0.36
CA GLY A 81 -6.41 22.55 0.72
C GLY A 81 -5.06 22.09 1.28
N ARG A 82 -4.57 20.91 0.85
CA ARG A 82 -3.32 20.30 1.33
C ARG A 82 -2.27 20.29 0.23
N LYS A 83 -1.00 20.20 0.65
CA LYS A 83 0.14 20.07 -0.25
C LYS A 83 0.84 18.73 -0.02
N ALA A 84 1.15 18.05 -1.10
CA ALA A 84 1.98 16.85 -1.11
C ALA A 84 2.78 16.81 -2.42
N ASN A 85 3.89 16.09 -2.42
CA ASN A 85 4.73 15.89 -3.60
C ASN A 85 4.46 14.48 -4.16
N PHE A 86 3.57 14.36 -5.12
CA PHE A 86 3.26 13.09 -5.78
C PHE A 86 3.93 13.02 -7.14
N ALA A 87 4.59 11.91 -7.41
CA ALA A 87 5.37 11.68 -8.63
C ALA A 87 5.09 10.29 -9.24
N ILE A 88 5.26 10.20 -10.55
CA ILE A 88 5.24 8.91 -11.25
C ILE A 88 6.48 8.13 -10.83
N GLY A 89 6.29 6.88 -10.41
CA GLY A 89 7.38 6.00 -9.99
C GLY A 89 6.88 4.65 -9.53
N VAL A 90 7.80 3.73 -9.32
CA VAL A 90 7.55 2.38 -8.80
C VAL A 90 8.23 2.20 -7.45
N ALA A 91 7.65 1.37 -6.60
CA ALA A 91 8.17 1.16 -5.24
C ALA A 91 9.53 0.46 -5.22
N GLU A 92 9.87 -0.26 -6.28
CA GLU A 92 11.11 -1.00 -6.48
C GLU A 92 12.32 -0.12 -6.83
N ALA A 93 12.08 1.17 -7.19
CA ALA A 93 13.14 2.12 -7.55
C ALA A 93 12.70 3.54 -7.17
N LEU A 94 12.92 3.90 -5.92
CA LEU A 94 12.46 5.18 -5.36
C LEU A 94 13.41 6.33 -5.73
N PRO A 95 12.91 7.44 -6.30
CA PRO A 95 13.72 8.59 -6.68
C PRO A 95 14.05 9.50 -5.48
N PHE A 96 14.32 8.91 -4.33
CA PHE A 96 14.62 9.63 -3.09
C PHE A 96 15.97 9.19 -2.53
N ALA A 97 16.66 10.10 -1.86
CA ALA A 97 17.91 9.80 -1.17
C ALA A 97 17.67 8.84 0.03
N SER A 98 18.71 8.10 0.42
CA SER A 98 18.67 7.29 1.63
C SER A 98 18.42 8.15 2.87
N GLY A 99 17.67 7.62 3.83
CA GLY A 99 17.40 8.32 5.10
C GLY A 99 16.62 9.63 4.95
N SER A 100 15.70 9.71 3.99
CA SER A 100 14.91 10.93 3.73
C SER A 100 13.61 11.01 4.52
N PHE A 101 13.07 9.87 4.98
CA PHE A 101 11.73 9.79 5.56
C PHE A 101 11.73 9.24 6.98
N ASP A 102 10.82 9.75 7.81
CA ASP A 102 10.55 9.25 9.15
C ASP A 102 9.54 8.09 9.12
N THR A 103 8.63 8.13 8.15
CA THR A 103 7.59 7.11 7.97
C THR A 103 7.43 6.74 6.50
N VAL A 104 7.40 5.45 6.19
CA VAL A 104 6.91 4.92 4.92
C VAL A 104 5.54 4.30 5.17
N VAL A 105 4.57 4.59 4.31
CA VAL A 105 3.20 4.05 4.36
C VAL A 105 2.96 3.22 3.11
N THR A 106 2.43 2.02 3.28
CA THR A 106 1.97 1.17 2.18
C THR A 106 0.59 0.63 2.49
N THR A 107 -0.35 0.82 1.57
CA THR A 107 -1.72 0.41 1.77
C THR A 107 -2.29 -0.22 0.51
N PHE A 108 -2.48 -1.53 0.53
CA PHE A 108 -2.95 -2.32 -0.63
C PHE A 108 -2.06 -2.14 -1.87
N THR A 109 -0.74 -2.06 -1.64
CA THR A 109 0.28 -1.82 -2.67
C THR A 109 1.24 -3.00 -2.79
N LEU A 110 1.78 -3.53 -1.66
CA LEU A 110 2.73 -4.65 -1.68
C LEU A 110 2.14 -5.91 -2.30
N CYS A 111 0.82 -6.08 -2.26
CA CYS A 111 0.14 -7.17 -2.95
C CYS A 111 0.23 -7.06 -4.48
N SER A 112 0.50 -5.85 -5.04
CA SER A 112 0.45 -5.57 -6.48
C SER A 112 1.79 -5.20 -7.12
N VAL A 113 2.82 -4.83 -6.34
CA VAL A 113 4.17 -4.54 -6.85
C VAL A 113 4.77 -5.77 -7.56
N GLN A 114 5.68 -5.57 -8.50
CA GLN A 114 6.29 -6.68 -9.23
C GLN A 114 7.24 -7.49 -8.33
N ASP A 115 8.10 -6.78 -7.60
CA ASP A 115 9.05 -7.37 -6.67
C ASP A 115 8.90 -6.76 -5.26
N PRO A 116 8.19 -7.44 -4.35
CA PRO A 116 8.04 -6.97 -2.96
C PRO A 116 9.35 -6.85 -2.19
N ALA A 117 10.35 -7.69 -2.51
CA ALA A 117 11.64 -7.64 -1.82
C ALA A 117 12.41 -6.37 -2.22
N ALA A 118 12.43 -6.03 -3.51
CA ALA A 118 13.02 -4.79 -4.00
C ALA A 118 12.28 -3.57 -3.43
N ALA A 119 10.94 -3.57 -3.42
CA ALA A 119 10.14 -2.47 -2.85
C ALA A 119 10.41 -2.27 -1.36
N LEU A 120 10.52 -3.35 -0.59
CA LEU A 120 10.84 -3.30 0.85
C LEU A 120 12.29 -2.89 1.11
N SER A 121 13.24 -3.29 0.26
CA SER A 121 14.62 -2.84 0.31
C SER A 121 14.72 -1.32 0.09
N GLU A 122 13.99 -0.79 -0.89
CA GLU A 122 13.91 0.64 -1.15
C GLU A 122 13.22 1.39 0.01
N ALA A 123 12.12 0.86 0.54
CA ALA A 123 11.47 1.41 1.73
C ALA A 123 12.43 1.50 2.91
N LYS A 124 13.23 0.45 3.13
CA LYS A 124 14.28 0.42 4.16
C LYS A 124 15.36 1.46 3.90
N ARG A 125 15.82 1.59 2.65
CA ARG A 125 16.87 2.54 2.26
C ARG A 125 16.47 4.00 2.51
N VAL A 126 15.24 4.35 2.19
CA VAL A 126 14.76 5.73 2.32
C VAL A 126 14.34 6.11 3.74
N LEU A 127 14.13 5.14 4.61
CA LEU A 127 13.85 5.38 6.03
C LEU A 127 15.08 5.87 6.77
N ARG A 128 14.90 6.86 7.64
CA ARG A 128 15.91 7.29 8.62
C ARG A 128 16.14 6.19 9.66
N PRO A 129 17.29 6.20 10.33
CA PRO A 129 17.47 5.39 11.54
C PRO A 129 16.32 5.65 12.53
N GLY A 130 15.69 4.58 13.01
CA GLY A 130 14.52 4.68 13.89
C GLY A 130 13.19 4.99 13.19
N GLY A 131 13.20 5.20 11.87
CA GLY A 131 12.00 5.35 11.06
C GLY A 131 11.17 4.07 11.00
N LYS A 132 9.92 4.19 10.55
CA LYS A 132 8.95 3.10 10.56
C LYS A 132 8.25 2.89 9.22
N LEU A 133 7.91 1.65 8.95
CA LEU A 133 6.99 1.23 7.90
C LEU A 133 5.62 0.97 8.52
N LEU A 134 4.60 1.65 8.03
CA LEU A 134 3.20 1.41 8.37
C LEU A 134 2.54 0.69 7.19
N PHE A 135 1.86 -0.41 7.46
CA PHE A 135 1.25 -1.18 6.38
C PHE A 135 -0.16 -1.65 6.72
N VAL A 136 -1.00 -1.69 5.70
CA VAL A 136 -2.25 -2.45 5.65
C VAL A 136 -2.37 -3.06 4.26
N GLU A 137 -2.37 -4.39 4.19
CA GLU A 137 -2.21 -5.09 2.94
C GLU A 137 -3.15 -6.29 2.85
N HIS A 138 -3.57 -6.55 1.63
CA HIS A 138 -4.23 -7.78 1.27
C HIS A 138 -3.18 -8.89 1.10
N GLY A 139 -3.44 -10.07 1.63
CA GLY A 139 -2.44 -11.12 1.61
C GLY A 139 -3.00 -12.54 1.67
N GLN A 140 -2.10 -13.49 1.82
CA GLN A 140 -2.43 -14.90 1.94
C GLN A 140 -3.24 -15.17 3.21
N ALA A 141 -4.40 -15.78 3.04
CA ALA A 141 -5.24 -16.21 4.16
C ALA A 141 -4.55 -17.28 5.02
N PRO A 142 -4.65 -17.19 6.37
CA PRO A 142 -4.04 -18.16 7.26
C PRO A 142 -4.75 -19.53 7.25
N ASP A 143 -6.04 -19.56 6.89
CA ASP A 143 -6.82 -20.78 6.86
C ASP A 143 -6.62 -21.55 5.55
N ALA A 144 -6.45 -22.85 5.63
CA ALA A 144 -6.13 -23.71 4.49
C ALA A 144 -7.20 -23.67 3.36
N ALA A 145 -8.48 -23.60 3.71
CA ALA A 145 -9.55 -23.61 2.70
C ALA A 145 -9.58 -22.30 1.88
N PRO A 146 -9.60 -21.09 2.48
CA PRO A 146 -9.44 -19.85 1.74
C PRO A 146 -8.12 -19.77 0.95
N ALA A 147 -6.98 -20.20 1.52
CA ALA A 147 -5.68 -20.19 0.84
C ALA A 147 -5.68 -21.06 -0.43
N LYS A 148 -6.28 -22.24 -0.38
CA LYS A 148 -6.45 -23.09 -1.58
C LYS A 148 -7.28 -22.40 -2.67
N TRP A 149 -8.32 -21.66 -2.30
CA TRP A 149 -9.11 -20.88 -3.24
C TRP A 149 -8.32 -19.70 -3.82
N GLN A 150 -7.53 -18.99 -3.00
CA GLN A 150 -6.63 -17.95 -3.46
C GLN A 150 -5.70 -18.47 -4.56
N THR A 151 -5.02 -19.59 -4.33
CA THR A 151 -4.11 -20.21 -5.30
C THR A 151 -4.81 -20.55 -6.63
N ARG A 152 -6.06 -21.02 -6.58
CA ARG A 152 -6.82 -21.37 -7.79
C ARG A 152 -7.28 -20.15 -8.58
N ILE A 153 -7.62 -19.06 -7.89
CA ILE A 153 -8.22 -17.87 -8.51
C ILE A 153 -7.15 -16.86 -8.95
N GLU A 154 -6.00 -16.81 -8.28
CA GLU A 154 -4.94 -15.85 -8.53
C GLU A 154 -4.50 -15.73 -10.01
N PRO A 155 -4.36 -16.81 -10.81
CA PRO A 155 -3.97 -16.68 -12.20
C PRO A 155 -4.89 -15.78 -13.03
N VAL A 156 -6.19 -15.76 -12.70
CA VAL A 156 -7.18 -14.89 -13.35
C VAL A 156 -7.26 -13.53 -12.64
N TRP A 157 -7.27 -13.57 -11.29
CA TRP A 157 -7.43 -12.39 -10.44
C TRP A 157 -6.41 -11.30 -10.73
N LYS A 158 -5.11 -11.66 -10.79
CA LYS A 158 -4.03 -10.70 -11.04
C LYS A 158 -4.20 -9.89 -12.33
N HIS A 159 -4.85 -10.43 -13.35
CA HIS A 159 -5.09 -9.73 -14.61
C HIS A 159 -6.24 -8.73 -14.54
N ILE A 160 -7.23 -8.96 -13.69
CA ILE A 160 -8.40 -8.07 -13.56
C ILE A 160 -8.26 -7.09 -12.39
N ALA A 161 -7.41 -7.40 -11.41
CA ALA A 161 -7.22 -6.63 -10.17
C ALA A 161 -5.88 -5.88 -10.13
N GLY A 162 -5.38 -5.42 -11.28
CA GLY A 162 -4.21 -4.56 -11.35
C GLY A 162 -2.93 -5.17 -10.78
N GLY A 163 -2.70 -6.46 -11.01
CA GLY A 163 -1.52 -7.15 -10.51
C GLY A 163 -1.62 -7.63 -9.06
N CYS A 164 -2.76 -7.48 -8.39
CA CYS A 164 -2.93 -7.92 -7.01
C CYS A 164 -2.79 -9.45 -6.89
N HIS A 165 -1.83 -9.90 -6.08
CA HIS A 165 -1.57 -11.29 -5.75
C HIS A 165 -2.23 -11.66 -4.42
N LEU A 166 -3.17 -12.61 -4.46
CA LEU A 166 -3.91 -13.08 -3.29
C LEU A 166 -3.07 -13.96 -2.36
N THR A 167 -2.03 -14.59 -2.89
CA THR A 167 -1.21 -15.60 -2.20
C THR A 167 0.07 -15.02 -1.57
N ARG A 168 0.27 -13.70 -1.63
CA ARG A 168 1.48 -13.08 -1.05
C ARG A 168 1.44 -13.11 0.48
N PRO A 169 2.45 -13.69 1.12
CA PRO A 169 2.59 -13.66 2.58
C PRO A 169 3.25 -12.33 2.99
N VAL A 170 2.49 -11.23 2.99
CA VAL A 170 3.02 -9.86 3.11
C VAL A 170 3.81 -9.66 4.41
N THR A 171 3.28 -10.08 5.55
CA THR A 171 4.00 -9.96 6.83
C THR A 171 5.32 -10.73 6.83
N GLN A 172 5.37 -11.91 6.20
CA GLN A 172 6.61 -12.68 6.08
C GLN A 172 7.62 -11.97 5.18
N ALA A 173 7.16 -11.39 4.06
CA ALA A 173 8.02 -10.61 3.16
C ALA A 173 8.62 -9.39 3.86
N ILE A 174 7.84 -8.67 4.67
CA ILE A 174 8.30 -7.54 5.48
C ILE A 174 9.40 -8.02 6.47
N SER A 175 9.16 -9.09 7.21
CA SER A 175 10.13 -9.63 8.17
C SER A 175 11.41 -10.14 7.48
N ALA A 176 11.28 -10.83 6.34
CA ALA A 176 12.41 -11.33 5.56
C ALA A 176 13.28 -10.20 4.97
N SER A 177 12.72 -8.99 4.80
CA SER A 177 13.44 -7.81 4.32
C SER A 177 14.19 -7.05 5.43
N GLY A 178 14.27 -7.62 6.64
CA GLY A 178 15.01 -7.05 7.77
C GLY A 178 14.24 -5.97 8.53
N PHE A 179 12.92 -6.09 8.57
CA PHE A 179 12.07 -5.33 9.46
C PHE A 179 11.60 -6.19 10.64
N ALA A 180 11.63 -5.65 11.85
CA ALA A 180 10.91 -6.19 13.00
C ALA A 180 9.49 -5.66 12.99
N THR A 181 8.52 -6.55 12.97
CA THR A 181 7.09 -6.20 12.95
C THR A 181 6.55 -6.07 14.37
N GLU A 182 5.77 -5.02 14.62
CA GLU A 182 5.15 -4.73 15.90
C GLU A 182 3.64 -4.58 15.74
N GLY A 183 2.87 -5.05 16.73
CA GLY A 183 1.42 -4.88 16.73
C GLY A 183 0.73 -5.43 15.49
N LEU A 184 1.14 -6.65 15.08
CA LEU A 184 0.55 -7.33 13.95
C LEU A 184 -0.89 -7.73 14.22
N HIS A 185 -1.73 -7.41 13.28
CA HIS A 185 -3.14 -7.76 13.28
C HIS A 185 -3.56 -8.31 11.93
N GLY A 186 -4.54 -9.19 11.93
CA GLY A 186 -5.16 -9.68 10.71
C GLY A 186 -6.62 -10.00 10.93
N HIS A 187 -7.43 -9.81 9.92
CA HIS A 187 -8.84 -10.18 9.96
C HIS A 187 -9.40 -10.40 8.56
N TYR A 188 -10.53 -11.08 8.51
CA TYR A 188 -11.34 -11.15 7.30
C TYR A 188 -12.29 -9.95 7.21
N MET A 189 -12.25 -9.22 6.10
CA MET A 189 -13.19 -8.13 5.84
C MET A 189 -14.64 -8.65 5.85
N LYS A 190 -15.52 -7.93 6.55
CA LYS A 190 -16.95 -8.26 6.61
C LYS A 190 -17.59 -8.15 5.22
N ARG A 191 -18.51 -9.05 4.89
CA ARG A 191 -19.24 -9.10 3.61
C ARG A 191 -18.35 -9.33 2.39
N THR A 192 -17.15 -9.87 2.58
CA THR A 192 -16.22 -10.22 1.52
C THR A 192 -15.97 -11.74 1.56
N PRO A 193 -15.91 -12.43 0.43
CA PRO A 193 -15.54 -13.84 0.42
C PRO A 193 -14.21 -14.06 1.14
N ARG A 194 -14.09 -15.10 1.95
CA ARG A 194 -12.87 -15.34 2.77
C ARG A 194 -11.59 -15.42 1.95
N TRP A 195 -11.66 -15.96 0.74
CA TRP A 195 -10.51 -16.03 -0.18
C TRP A 195 -10.06 -14.66 -0.72
N LEU A 196 -10.90 -13.62 -0.64
CA LEU A 196 -10.57 -12.24 -1.03
C LEU A 196 -10.37 -11.31 0.16
N GLY A 197 -10.90 -11.68 1.32
CA GLY A 197 -11.09 -10.74 2.42
C GLY A 197 -9.99 -10.70 3.47
N TRP A 198 -8.90 -11.47 3.35
CA TRP A 198 -7.85 -11.44 4.37
C TRP A 198 -6.99 -10.17 4.25
N VAL A 199 -6.91 -9.42 5.34
CA VAL A 199 -6.11 -8.20 5.45
C VAL A 199 -5.22 -8.27 6.68
N GLU A 200 -3.95 -7.91 6.50
CA GLU A 200 -2.94 -7.78 7.56
C GLU A 200 -2.53 -6.32 7.71
N TRP A 201 -2.29 -5.87 8.93
CA TRP A 201 -1.82 -4.52 9.19
C TRP A 201 -0.96 -4.44 10.44
N GLY A 202 -0.05 -3.49 10.46
CA GLY A 202 0.87 -3.29 11.57
C GLY A 202 1.90 -2.20 11.32
N GLU A 203 2.81 -2.07 12.26
CA GLU A 203 4.00 -1.24 12.19
C GLU A 203 5.24 -2.15 12.08
N ALA A 204 6.25 -1.70 11.34
CA ALA A 204 7.51 -2.40 11.26
C ALA A 204 8.68 -1.41 11.33
N ARG A 205 9.78 -1.80 11.99
CA ARG A 205 10.99 -1.01 12.15
C ARG A 205 12.20 -1.74 11.58
N VAL A 206 13.15 -0.99 11.07
CA VAL A 206 14.39 -1.57 10.60
C VAL A 206 15.13 -2.21 11.77
N VAL A 207 15.49 -3.49 11.63
CA VAL A 207 16.37 -4.16 12.58
C VAL A 207 17.78 -3.59 12.40
N SER A 208 18.33 -3.00 13.47
CA SER A 208 19.68 -2.47 13.53
C SER A 208 20.75 -3.57 13.57
#